data_72373c2909c5086b5fb9424e6af2a61a
#
_entry.id   72373c2909c5086b5fb9424e6af2a61a
#
_cell.length_a   1.000
_cell.length_b   1.000
_cell.length_c   1.000
_cell.angle_alpha   90.00
_cell.angle_beta   90.00
_cell.angle_gamma   90.00
#
_symmetry.space_group_name_H-M   'P 1'
#
loop_
_entity.id
_entity.type
_entity.pdbx_description
1 polymer ?
#
loop_
_entity_poly.entity_id
_entity_poly.type
_entity_poly.pdbx_seq_one_letter_code
_entity_poly.pdbx_strand_id
1 'polypeptide(L)'
;MVKDLVANSPFINLEFIEAGEILNESNLEKLFDYYKIDSGAVSFNLNRDFVDYRITPFFSEEQISELNINHFDLDSLSYFQVSEFLNHHSFSSIKIEKSDIAVYLQLPDNYDSYLKSLSKKNRHELKRKKRIFEDKFDDFSYEQSKDETIFDEFITLHRNSTGEKGDYMTEEIEKFYKALFEEDKWAIHYLKHKDSMIAGAFVYESEK
;
A
#
# COMPACT_ATOMS: atom_id res chain seq x y z
N MET A 1 -0.63 -17.99 -4.83
CA MET A 1 -0.64 -17.14 -3.61
C MET A 1 0.13 -15.84 -3.79
N VAL A 2 1.47 -15.79 -3.92
CA VAL A 2 2.17 -14.49 -4.14
C VAL A 2 1.77 -13.83 -5.45
N LYS A 3 1.61 -14.58 -6.55
CA LYS A 3 1.11 -14.05 -7.84
C LYS A 3 -0.28 -13.42 -7.69
N ASP A 4 -1.16 -14.04 -6.92
CA ASP A 4 -2.51 -13.54 -6.70
C ASP A 4 -2.52 -12.27 -5.84
N LEU A 5 -1.59 -12.15 -4.88
CA LEU A 5 -1.42 -10.95 -4.07
C LEU A 5 -0.98 -9.75 -4.92
N VAL A 6 0.00 -9.95 -5.80
CA VAL A 6 0.46 -8.91 -6.73
C VAL A 6 -0.66 -8.52 -7.69
N ALA A 7 -1.33 -9.49 -8.29
CA ALA A 7 -2.41 -9.25 -9.27
C ALA A 7 -3.64 -8.53 -8.69
N ASN A 8 -3.86 -8.63 -7.38
CA ASN A 8 -4.98 -7.98 -6.68
C ASN A 8 -4.52 -6.80 -5.80
N SER A 9 -3.26 -6.39 -5.92
CA SER A 9 -2.72 -5.27 -5.16
C SER A 9 -3.31 -3.95 -5.66
N PRO A 10 -3.74 -3.04 -4.76
CA PRO A 10 -4.15 -1.69 -5.16
C PRO A 10 -3.03 -0.91 -5.83
N PHE A 11 -1.78 -1.19 -5.48
CA PHE A 11 -0.59 -0.45 -5.92
C PHE A 11 -0.27 -0.60 -7.42
N ILE A 12 -0.93 -1.53 -8.11
CA ILE A 12 -0.79 -1.71 -9.57
C ILE A 12 -2.00 -1.19 -10.35
N ASN A 13 -3.00 -0.62 -9.67
CA ASN A 13 -4.15 -0.05 -10.33
C ASN A 13 -3.84 1.34 -10.88
N LEU A 14 -4.43 1.69 -12.01
CA LEU A 14 -4.20 2.96 -12.67
C LEU A 14 -4.59 4.13 -11.76
N GLU A 15 -5.72 4.04 -11.05
CA GLU A 15 -6.21 5.04 -10.11
C GLU A 15 -5.19 5.34 -9.00
N PHE A 16 -4.51 4.31 -8.48
CA PHE A 16 -3.47 4.49 -7.47
C PHE A 16 -2.24 5.21 -8.04
N ILE A 17 -1.86 4.86 -9.26
CA ILE A 17 -0.70 5.45 -9.94
C ILE A 17 -0.97 6.92 -10.29
N GLU A 18 -2.14 7.21 -10.82
CA GLU A 18 -2.58 8.58 -11.14
C GLU A 18 -2.66 9.45 -9.88
N ALA A 19 -3.26 8.95 -8.80
CA ALA A 19 -3.25 9.65 -7.52
C ALA A 19 -1.82 9.89 -7.00
N GLY A 20 -0.92 8.93 -7.21
CA GLY A 20 0.49 9.02 -6.83
C GLY A 20 1.26 10.13 -7.55
N GLU A 21 0.77 10.63 -8.69
CA GLU A 21 1.38 11.75 -9.39
C GLU A 21 1.36 13.06 -8.57
N ILE A 22 0.43 13.19 -7.66
CA ILE A 22 0.37 14.31 -6.70
C ILE A 22 1.63 14.38 -5.85
N LEU A 23 2.24 13.21 -5.57
CA LEU A 23 3.45 13.07 -4.76
C LEU A 23 4.75 13.15 -5.56
N ASN A 24 4.65 13.23 -6.89
CA ASN A 24 5.82 13.29 -7.78
C ASN A 24 6.20 14.74 -8.09
N GLU A 25 7.28 15.21 -7.52
CA GLU A 25 7.87 16.52 -7.82
C GLU A 25 8.68 16.56 -9.13
N SER A 26 8.87 15.41 -9.80
CA SER A 26 9.79 15.32 -10.94
C SER A 26 9.08 15.42 -12.29
N ASN A 27 9.57 16.33 -13.16
CA ASN A 27 9.24 16.40 -14.59
C ASN A 27 9.92 15.30 -15.42
N LEU A 28 10.08 14.09 -14.86
CA LEU A 28 10.73 12.97 -15.56
C LEU A 28 9.81 12.43 -16.66
N GLU A 29 10.40 12.06 -17.77
CA GLU A 29 9.67 11.45 -18.88
C GLU A 29 9.07 10.11 -18.43
N LYS A 30 7.74 9.98 -18.54
CA LYS A 30 7.06 8.72 -18.29
C LYS A 30 7.30 7.78 -19.46
N LEU A 31 7.80 6.60 -19.14
CA LEU A 31 7.95 5.55 -20.15
C LEU A 31 6.63 4.83 -20.38
N PHE A 32 5.93 4.51 -19.30
CA PHE A 32 4.55 4.01 -19.20
C PHE A 32 3.97 4.52 -17.88
N ASP A 33 2.72 4.26 -17.59
CA ASP A 33 2.05 4.71 -16.36
C ASP A 33 2.80 4.31 -15.09
N TYR A 34 3.56 3.19 -15.14
CA TYR A 34 4.26 2.61 -14.00
C TYR A 34 5.74 2.99 -13.90
N TYR A 35 6.36 3.44 -15.00
CA TYR A 35 7.81 3.60 -15.09
C TYR A 35 8.18 4.97 -15.60
N LYS A 36 9.34 5.41 -15.17
CA LYS A 36 10.01 6.61 -15.67
C LYS A 36 11.42 6.25 -16.13
N ILE A 37 11.93 7.05 -17.05
CA ILE A 37 13.29 6.94 -17.53
C ILE A 37 14.06 8.24 -17.26
N ASP A 38 15.28 8.10 -16.74
CA ASP A 38 16.21 9.21 -16.57
C ASP A 38 17.61 8.74 -16.95
N SER A 39 18.23 9.41 -17.95
CA SER A 39 19.60 9.11 -18.39
C SER A 39 19.86 7.63 -18.70
N GLY A 40 18.83 6.91 -19.20
CA GLY A 40 18.89 5.48 -19.50
C GLY A 40 18.63 4.57 -18.29
N ALA A 41 18.32 5.13 -17.12
CA ALA A 41 17.91 4.35 -15.96
C ALA A 41 16.37 4.25 -15.91
N VAL A 42 15.84 3.04 -15.86
CA VAL A 42 14.42 2.76 -15.63
C VAL A 42 14.18 2.56 -14.15
N SER A 43 13.24 3.32 -13.60
CA SER A 43 12.75 3.16 -12.23
C SER A 43 11.22 3.23 -12.18
N PHE A 44 10.64 2.90 -11.04
CA PHE A 44 9.20 3.09 -10.85
C PHE A 44 8.82 4.56 -10.69
N ASN A 45 7.65 4.91 -11.17
CA ASN A 45 7.15 6.29 -11.17
C ASN A 45 6.84 6.80 -9.76
N LEU A 46 6.36 5.93 -8.87
CA LEU A 46 5.99 6.28 -7.50
C LEU A 46 7.04 5.77 -6.48
N ASN A 47 7.31 6.57 -5.44
CA ASN A 47 8.23 6.20 -4.37
C ASN A 47 7.80 4.89 -3.68
N ARG A 48 8.79 4.06 -3.31
CA ARG A 48 8.62 2.77 -2.64
C ARG A 48 7.88 2.88 -1.28
N ASP A 49 7.95 4.02 -0.62
CA ASP A 49 7.33 4.23 0.69
C ASP A 49 5.79 4.14 0.67
N PHE A 50 5.20 4.18 -0.54
CA PHE A 50 3.75 4.10 -0.75
C PHE A 50 3.28 2.76 -1.31
N VAL A 51 4.17 1.81 -1.58
CA VAL A 51 3.82 0.57 -2.29
C VAL A 51 4.50 -0.65 -1.68
N ASP A 52 3.74 -1.74 -1.52
CA ASP A 52 4.27 -3.04 -1.09
C ASP A 52 4.60 -3.96 -2.25
N TYR A 53 3.91 -3.83 -3.38
CA TYR A 53 4.07 -4.68 -4.56
C TYR A 53 3.98 -3.87 -5.85
N ARG A 54 4.85 -4.18 -6.81
CA ARG A 54 4.86 -3.55 -8.12
C ARG A 54 4.74 -4.56 -9.24
N ILE A 55 4.44 -4.08 -10.45
CA ILE A 55 4.51 -4.89 -11.67
C ILE A 55 5.96 -5.03 -12.09
N THR A 56 6.34 -6.23 -12.50
CA THR A 56 7.67 -6.47 -13.09
C THR A 56 7.73 -5.87 -14.49
N PRO A 57 8.70 -5.01 -14.82
CA PRO A 57 8.87 -4.49 -16.16
C PRO A 57 9.46 -5.57 -17.08
N PHE A 58 8.87 -5.74 -18.26
CA PHE A 58 9.40 -6.58 -19.31
C PHE A 58 9.57 -5.75 -20.58
N PHE A 59 10.81 -5.55 -20.99
CA PHE A 59 11.15 -4.83 -22.20
C PHE A 59 11.77 -5.79 -23.21
N SER A 60 11.41 -5.65 -24.49
CA SER A 60 12.13 -6.34 -25.56
C SER A 60 13.54 -5.75 -25.74
N GLU A 61 14.46 -6.51 -26.35
CA GLU A 61 15.79 -6.00 -26.69
C GLU A 61 15.71 -4.75 -27.59
N GLU A 62 14.73 -4.69 -28.48
CA GLU A 62 14.47 -3.55 -29.35
C GLU A 62 14.08 -2.32 -28.51
N GLN A 63 13.14 -2.44 -27.57
CA GLN A 63 12.75 -1.36 -26.66
C GLN A 63 13.92 -0.88 -25.79
N ILE A 64 14.72 -1.81 -25.27
CA ILE A 64 15.92 -1.48 -24.49
C ILE A 64 16.91 -0.64 -25.34
N SER A 65 17.09 -1.03 -26.61
CA SER A 65 17.98 -0.32 -27.53
C SER A 65 17.42 1.04 -27.93
N GLU A 66 16.16 1.13 -28.34
CA GLU A 66 15.50 2.37 -28.78
C GLU A 66 15.44 3.44 -27.68
N LEU A 67 15.16 3.01 -26.46
CA LEU A 67 15.09 3.88 -25.28
C LEU A 67 16.45 4.09 -24.60
N ASN A 68 17.53 3.53 -25.15
CA ASN A 68 18.88 3.58 -24.56
C ASN A 68 18.91 3.14 -23.08
N ILE A 69 18.12 2.14 -22.71
CA ILE A 69 18.07 1.62 -21.35
C ILE A 69 19.39 0.89 -21.05
N ASN A 70 20.09 1.34 -20.03
CA ASN A 70 21.37 0.77 -19.61
C ASN A 70 21.37 0.34 -18.13
N HIS A 71 20.35 0.71 -17.38
CA HIS A 71 20.23 0.42 -15.96
C HIS A 71 18.76 0.23 -15.56
N PHE A 72 18.52 -0.64 -14.57
CA PHE A 72 17.23 -0.80 -13.90
C PHE A 72 17.42 -0.60 -12.40
N ASP A 73 16.68 0.34 -11.84
CA ASP A 73 16.60 0.60 -10.39
C ASP A 73 15.17 0.30 -9.94
N LEU A 74 14.95 -0.94 -9.51
CA LEU A 74 13.63 -1.47 -9.22
C LEU A 74 13.53 -1.87 -7.75
N ASP A 75 12.42 -1.51 -7.13
CA ASP A 75 12.10 -1.83 -5.73
C ASP A 75 10.76 -2.59 -5.60
N SER A 76 10.40 -2.98 -4.40
CA SER A 76 9.09 -3.56 -4.04
C SER A 76 8.67 -4.76 -4.92
N LEU A 77 9.66 -5.52 -5.40
CA LEU A 77 9.44 -6.76 -6.14
C LEU A 77 9.58 -7.96 -5.20
N SER A 78 8.66 -8.92 -5.32
CA SER A 78 8.80 -10.20 -4.65
C SER A 78 9.98 -11.00 -5.23
N TYR A 79 10.53 -11.92 -4.44
CA TYR A 79 11.60 -12.83 -4.90
C TYR A 79 11.24 -13.56 -6.21
N PHE A 80 9.97 -13.94 -6.36
CA PHE A 80 9.47 -14.57 -7.57
C PHE A 80 9.58 -13.63 -8.78
N GLN A 81 9.15 -12.38 -8.64
CA GLN A 81 9.23 -11.37 -9.71
C GLN A 81 10.67 -11.05 -10.08
N VAL A 82 11.55 -10.93 -9.10
CA VAL A 82 13.00 -10.76 -9.38
C VAL A 82 13.53 -11.94 -10.19
N SER A 83 13.17 -13.18 -9.83
CA SER A 83 13.60 -14.36 -10.59
C SER A 83 13.07 -14.37 -12.02
N GLU A 84 11.80 -14.01 -12.24
CA GLU A 84 11.22 -13.90 -13.59
C GLU A 84 11.95 -12.80 -14.41
N PHE A 85 12.20 -11.64 -13.82
CA PHE A 85 12.91 -10.53 -14.47
C PHE A 85 14.32 -10.92 -14.92
N LEU A 86 15.08 -11.58 -14.04
CA LEU A 86 16.43 -12.06 -14.34
C LEU A 86 16.47 -13.16 -15.42
N ASN A 87 15.41 -13.91 -15.57
CA ASN A 87 15.29 -14.92 -16.63
C ASN A 87 14.98 -14.31 -18.02
N HIS A 88 14.42 -13.12 -18.06
CA HIS A 88 14.04 -12.42 -19.30
C HIS A 88 15.15 -11.50 -19.83
N HIS A 89 16.01 -11.01 -18.96
CA HIS A 89 17.01 -10.01 -19.32
C HIS A 89 18.41 -10.48 -19.00
N SER A 90 19.36 -10.13 -19.87
CA SER A 90 20.80 -10.39 -19.66
C SER A 90 21.47 -9.15 -19.08
N PHE A 91 22.13 -9.29 -17.94
CA PHE A 91 22.81 -8.20 -17.25
C PHE A 91 24.31 -8.45 -17.14
N SER A 92 25.10 -7.39 -17.30
CA SER A 92 26.55 -7.43 -17.04
C SER A 92 26.88 -7.43 -15.53
N SER A 93 26.00 -6.83 -14.72
CA SER A 93 26.11 -6.82 -13.27
C SER A 93 24.74 -6.75 -12.64
N ILE A 94 24.59 -7.39 -11.50
CA ILE A 94 23.33 -7.45 -10.75
C ILE A 94 23.64 -7.20 -9.28
N LYS A 95 22.87 -6.31 -8.63
CA LYS A 95 22.83 -6.12 -7.19
C LYS A 95 21.41 -6.35 -6.71
N ILE A 96 21.23 -7.26 -5.77
CA ILE A 96 19.93 -7.54 -5.15
C ILE A 96 20.04 -7.26 -3.66
N GLU A 97 19.20 -6.41 -3.16
CA GLU A 97 19.09 -6.09 -1.73
C GLU A 97 17.71 -6.47 -1.21
N LYS A 98 17.68 -7.10 -0.04
CA LYS A 98 16.44 -7.30 0.68
C LYS A 98 16.12 -6.01 1.42
N SER A 99 14.96 -5.39 1.13
CA SER A 99 14.48 -4.23 1.85
C SER A 99 13.48 -4.65 2.93
N ASP A 100 12.22 -4.37 2.73
CA ASP A 100 11.15 -4.58 3.69
C ASP A 100 10.43 -5.92 3.53
N ILE A 101 9.47 -6.17 4.39
CA ILE A 101 8.63 -7.37 4.36
C ILE A 101 7.18 -6.91 4.26
N ALA A 102 6.54 -7.19 3.12
CA ALA A 102 5.11 -7.05 3.01
C ALA A 102 4.41 -8.19 3.78
N VAL A 103 3.47 -7.81 4.63
CA VAL A 103 2.75 -8.74 5.49
C VAL A 103 1.37 -9.00 4.90
N TYR A 104 1.01 -10.26 4.76
CA TYR A 104 -0.33 -10.65 4.38
C TYR A 104 -0.92 -11.67 5.37
N LEU A 105 -2.23 -11.66 5.47
CA LEU A 105 -2.99 -12.62 6.27
C LEU A 105 -4.08 -13.23 5.40
N GLN A 106 -4.06 -14.55 5.25
CA GLN A 106 -5.21 -15.26 4.72
C GLN A 106 -6.27 -15.34 5.83
N LEU A 107 -7.35 -14.58 5.63
CA LEU A 107 -8.42 -14.51 6.60
C LEU A 107 -9.14 -15.88 6.67
N PRO A 108 -9.28 -16.49 7.84
CA PRO A 108 -10.14 -17.65 8.01
C PRO A 108 -11.63 -17.23 8.01
N ASP A 109 -12.53 -18.21 7.88
CA ASP A 109 -13.96 -18.00 7.71
C ASP A 109 -14.63 -17.22 8.85
N ASN A 110 -14.02 -17.20 10.05
CA ASN A 110 -14.56 -16.50 11.20
C ASN A 110 -13.45 -16.16 12.23
N TYR A 111 -13.81 -15.24 13.13
CA TYR A 111 -12.91 -14.75 14.16
C TYR A 111 -12.39 -15.84 15.13
N ASP A 112 -13.22 -16.83 15.47
CA ASP A 112 -12.80 -17.93 16.35
C ASP A 112 -11.73 -18.79 15.70
N SER A 113 -11.84 -19.05 14.42
CA SER A 113 -10.83 -19.75 13.62
C SER A 113 -9.54 -18.95 13.53
N TYR A 114 -9.64 -17.63 13.35
CA TYR A 114 -8.49 -16.73 13.44
C TYR A 114 -7.80 -16.82 14.82
N LEU A 115 -8.55 -16.73 15.89
CA LEU A 115 -7.99 -16.85 17.24
C LEU A 115 -7.29 -18.21 17.47
N LYS A 116 -7.85 -19.29 16.93
CA LYS A 116 -7.24 -20.62 17.03
C LYS A 116 -5.92 -20.73 16.26
N SER A 117 -5.76 -20.00 15.16
CA SER A 117 -4.52 -19.98 14.38
C SER A 117 -3.36 -19.28 15.09
N LEU A 118 -3.66 -18.40 16.04
CA LEU A 118 -2.64 -17.69 16.81
C LEU A 118 -1.96 -18.58 17.86
N SER A 119 -0.70 -18.29 18.15
CA SER A 119 -0.02 -18.86 19.31
C SER A 119 -0.79 -18.59 20.61
N LYS A 120 -0.63 -19.43 21.63
CA LYS A 120 -1.29 -19.23 22.93
C LYS A 120 -1.01 -17.85 23.51
N LYS A 121 0.24 -17.37 23.41
CA LYS A 121 0.67 -16.03 23.88
C LYS A 121 -0.07 -14.91 23.14
N ASN A 122 -0.07 -14.95 21.81
CA ASN A 122 -0.69 -13.90 20.99
C ASN A 122 -2.22 -13.88 21.17
N ARG A 123 -2.85 -15.04 21.27
CA ARG A 123 -4.29 -15.16 21.54
C ARG A 123 -4.66 -14.58 22.90
N HIS A 124 -3.87 -14.85 23.92
CA HIS A 124 -4.06 -14.27 25.26
C HIS A 124 -3.92 -12.75 25.24
N GLU A 125 -2.90 -12.25 24.58
CA GLU A 125 -2.63 -10.82 24.50
C GLU A 125 -3.72 -10.08 23.71
N LEU A 126 -4.18 -10.66 22.60
CA LEU A 126 -5.27 -10.08 21.81
C LEU A 126 -6.57 -10.01 22.63
N LYS A 127 -6.93 -11.10 23.33
CA LYS A 127 -8.12 -11.11 24.22
C LYS A 127 -7.99 -10.11 25.37
N ARG A 128 -6.80 -9.97 25.94
CA ARG A 128 -6.54 -8.97 26.99
C ARG A 128 -6.72 -7.54 26.48
N LYS A 129 -6.12 -7.21 25.31
CA LYS A 129 -6.26 -5.89 24.69
C LYS A 129 -7.70 -5.58 24.32
N LYS A 130 -8.42 -6.55 23.73
CA LYS A 130 -9.82 -6.42 23.39
C LYS A 130 -10.65 -6.05 24.63
N ARG A 131 -10.49 -6.79 25.74
CA ARG A 131 -11.20 -6.50 27.00
C ARG A 131 -10.90 -5.09 27.53
N ILE A 132 -9.62 -4.67 27.56
CA ILE A 132 -9.24 -3.34 28.00
C ILE A 132 -9.89 -2.25 27.13
N PHE A 133 -9.98 -2.51 25.83
CA PHE A 133 -10.66 -1.60 24.90
C PHE A 133 -12.16 -1.52 25.18
N GLU A 134 -12.83 -2.65 25.33
CA GLU A 134 -14.25 -2.76 25.63
C GLU A 134 -14.60 -2.15 27.01
N ASP A 135 -13.74 -2.31 28.01
CA ASP A 135 -13.88 -1.68 29.33
C ASP A 135 -13.76 -0.15 29.26
N LYS A 136 -12.97 0.37 28.31
CA LYS A 136 -12.74 1.81 28.13
C LYS A 136 -13.82 2.49 27.25
N PHE A 137 -14.33 1.76 26.25
CA PHE A 137 -15.28 2.21 25.25
C PHE A 137 -16.48 1.26 25.26
N ASP A 138 -17.40 1.51 26.18
CA ASP A 138 -18.55 0.63 26.48
C ASP A 138 -19.62 0.61 25.38
N ASP A 139 -19.66 1.66 24.55
CA ASP A 139 -20.63 1.80 23.46
C ASP A 139 -19.90 2.27 22.19
N PHE A 140 -19.25 1.32 21.52
CA PHE A 140 -18.60 1.60 20.23
C PHE A 140 -19.25 0.82 19.10
N SER A 141 -19.26 1.43 17.90
CA SER A 141 -19.63 0.77 16.65
C SER A 141 -18.45 0.67 15.71
N TYR A 142 -18.49 -0.34 14.85
CA TYR A 142 -17.66 -0.41 13.65
C TYR A 142 -18.49 0.04 12.46
N GLU A 143 -17.94 0.98 11.70
CA GLU A 143 -18.61 1.57 10.54
C GLU A 143 -17.66 1.65 9.37
N GLN A 144 -18.23 1.73 8.16
CA GLN A 144 -17.53 1.98 6.91
C GLN A 144 -18.21 3.14 6.21
N SER A 145 -17.44 4.05 5.64
CA SER A 145 -18.00 5.21 4.96
C SER A 145 -17.14 5.70 3.81
N LYS A 146 -17.83 6.31 2.84
CA LYS A 146 -17.28 7.16 1.77
C LYS A 146 -17.77 8.60 1.90
N ASP A 147 -18.23 9.00 3.08
CA ASP A 147 -18.64 10.36 3.34
C ASP A 147 -17.42 11.27 3.54
N GLU A 148 -17.43 12.44 2.92
CA GLU A 148 -16.36 13.41 2.97
C GLU A 148 -16.08 13.92 4.39
N THR A 149 -17.12 14.06 5.20
CA THR A 149 -16.96 14.48 6.60
C THR A 149 -16.21 13.44 7.43
N ILE A 150 -16.40 12.15 7.13
CA ILE A 150 -15.67 11.05 7.75
C ILE A 150 -14.21 11.00 7.28
N PHE A 151 -13.97 11.33 6.02
CA PHE A 151 -12.59 11.50 5.53
C PHE A 151 -11.85 12.62 6.28
N ASP A 152 -12.47 13.79 6.43
CA ASP A 152 -11.88 14.92 7.15
C ASP A 152 -11.61 14.59 8.63
N GLU A 153 -12.53 13.85 9.25
CA GLU A 153 -12.35 13.37 10.64
C GLU A 153 -11.19 12.37 10.73
N PHE A 154 -11.03 11.47 9.74
CA PHE A 154 -9.90 10.53 9.65
C PHE A 154 -8.55 11.27 9.50
N ILE A 155 -8.46 12.26 8.61
CA ILE A 155 -7.27 13.08 8.44
C ILE A 155 -6.92 13.83 9.73
N THR A 156 -7.92 14.42 10.38
CA THR A 156 -7.77 15.10 11.67
C THR A 156 -7.27 14.14 12.75
N LEU A 157 -7.84 12.94 12.85
CA LEU A 157 -7.41 11.92 13.80
C LEU A 157 -5.97 11.49 13.55
N HIS A 158 -5.57 11.37 12.28
CA HIS A 158 -4.21 11.00 11.90
C HIS A 158 -3.21 12.09 12.30
N ARG A 159 -3.49 13.36 11.97
CA ARG A 159 -2.63 14.51 12.32
C ARG A 159 -2.49 14.72 13.82
N ASN A 160 -3.52 14.39 14.60
CA ASN A 160 -3.48 14.46 16.06
C ASN A 160 -2.75 13.27 16.71
N SER A 161 -2.27 12.31 15.93
CA SER A 161 -1.44 11.21 16.45
C SER A 161 -0.08 11.73 16.90
N THR A 162 0.47 11.13 17.95
CA THR A 162 1.79 11.52 18.45
C THR A 162 2.94 10.96 17.62
N GLY A 163 4.02 11.76 17.50
CA GLY A 163 5.25 11.37 16.81
C GLY A 163 5.14 11.31 15.30
N GLU A 164 6.01 10.58 14.66
CA GLU A 164 6.16 10.48 13.20
C GLU A 164 4.84 10.20 12.44
N LYS A 165 3.91 9.52 13.08
CA LYS A 165 2.61 9.22 12.49
C LYS A 165 1.78 10.50 12.22
N GLY A 166 1.82 11.47 13.12
CA GLY A 166 1.13 12.76 12.93
C GLY A 166 1.82 13.59 11.84
N ASP A 167 3.14 13.60 11.86
CA ASP A 167 3.96 14.38 10.93
C ASP A 167 3.88 13.85 9.48
N TYR A 168 3.59 12.56 9.32
CA TYR A 168 3.42 11.92 8.01
C TYR A 168 2.26 12.52 7.20
N MET A 169 1.17 12.96 7.82
CA MET A 169 -0.03 13.45 7.13
C MET A 169 0.13 14.92 6.67
N THR A 170 1.01 15.15 5.70
CA THR A 170 1.19 16.45 5.05
C THR A 170 -0.02 16.81 4.17
N GLU A 171 -0.04 18.03 3.63
CA GLU A 171 -1.10 18.45 2.68
C GLU A 171 -1.04 17.65 1.37
N GLU A 172 0.15 17.28 0.90
CA GLU A 172 0.34 16.47 -0.30
C GLU A 172 -0.18 15.04 -0.08
N ILE A 173 0.14 14.45 1.08
CA ILE A 173 -0.36 13.12 1.47
C ILE A 173 -1.89 13.14 1.61
N GLU A 174 -2.46 14.18 2.20
CA GLU A 174 -3.93 14.33 2.25
C GLU A 174 -4.55 14.38 0.85
N LYS A 175 -3.99 15.18 -0.06
CA LYS A 175 -4.48 15.25 -1.47
C LYS A 175 -4.40 13.90 -2.16
N PHE A 176 -3.31 13.16 -1.95
CA PHE A 176 -3.15 11.81 -2.47
C PHE A 176 -4.24 10.86 -1.94
N TYR A 177 -4.45 10.84 -0.62
CA TYR A 177 -5.52 10.01 -0.03
C TYR A 177 -6.90 10.48 -0.46
N LYS A 178 -7.12 11.78 -0.65
CA LYS A 178 -8.39 12.33 -1.14
C LYS A 178 -8.70 11.84 -2.55
N ALA A 179 -7.72 11.88 -3.46
CA ALA A 179 -7.88 11.35 -4.82
C ALA A 179 -8.25 9.87 -4.81
N LEU A 180 -7.59 9.06 -3.98
CA LEU A 180 -7.96 7.65 -3.83
C LEU A 180 -9.34 7.45 -3.20
N PHE A 181 -9.73 8.31 -2.25
CA PHE A 181 -11.03 8.22 -1.58
C PHE A 181 -12.21 8.49 -2.51
N GLU A 182 -11.99 9.25 -3.59
CA GLU A 182 -12.98 9.50 -4.63
C GLU A 182 -13.25 8.24 -5.48
N GLU A 183 -12.31 7.28 -5.51
CA GLU A 183 -12.42 6.02 -6.23
C GLU A 183 -13.28 5.00 -5.48
N ASP A 184 -14.07 4.19 -6.20
CA ASP A 184 -15.11 3.32 -5.65
C ASP A 184 -14.60 2.28 -4.64
N LYS A 185 -13.37 1.79 -4.82
CA LYS A 185 -12.80 0.69 -4.02
C LYS A 185 -12.12 1.13 -2.73
N TRP A 186 -12.03 2.42 -2.47
CA TRP A 186 -11.38 2.97 -1.29
C TRP A 186 -12.41 3.50 -0.30
N ALA A 187 -12.27 3.17 0.97
CA ALA A 187 -13.17 3.60 2.02
C ALA A 187 -12.45 3.79 3.35
N ILE A 188 -13.07 4.55 4.25
CA ILE A 188 -12.65 4.62 5.65
C ILE A 188 -13.43 3.57 6.45
N HIS A 189 -12.68 2.66 7.08
CA HIS A 189 -13.20 1.74 8.08
C HIS A 189 -12.83 2.29 9.45
N TYR A 190 -13.79 2.46 10.34
CA TYR A 190 -13.51 3.13 11.60
C TYR A 190 -14.30 2.59 12.78
N LEU A 191 -13.77 2.84 13.95
CA LEU A 191 -14.45 2.63 15.21
C LEU A 191 -14.94 3.99 15.72
N LYS A 192 -16.24 4.05 16.01
CA LYS A 192 -16.91 5.23 16.56
C LYS A 192 -17.31 4.96 17.99
N HIS A 193 -17.06 5.91 18.87
CA HIS A 193 -17.56 5.92 20.23
C HIS A 193 -18.28 7.24 20.47
N LYS A 194 -19.56 7.16 20.79
CA LYS A 194 -20.47 8.31 20.82
C LYS A 194 -20.48 8.99 19.44
N ASP A 195 -20.11 10.26 19.36
CA ASP A 195 -20.11 11.03 18.11
C ASP A 195 -18.72 11.24 17.50
N SER A 196 -17.70 10.49 17.96
CA SER A 196 -16.32 10.69 17.53
C SER A 196 -15.68 9.41 17.00
N MET A 197 -14.86 9.55 15.96
CA MET A 197 -13.97 8.50 15.48
C MET A 197 -12.83 8.32 16.49
N ILE A 198 -12.64 7.10 16.98
CA ILE A 198 -11.58 6.76 17.93
C ILE A 198 -10.43 5.94 17.31
N ALA A 199 -10.67 5.33 16.18
CA ALA A 199 -9.68 4.68 15.35
C ALA A 199 -10.19 4.59 13.91
N GLY A 200 -9.31 4.69 12.94
CA GLY A 200 -9.66 4.58 11.52
C GLY A 200 -8.56 3.90 10.72
N ALA A 201 -8.96 3.30 9.61
CA ALA A 201 -8.08 2.73 8.60
C ALA A 201 -8.59 3.12 7.21
N PHE A 202 -7.68 3.54 6.33
CA PHE A 202 -7.96 3.72 4.93
C PHE A 202 -7.77 2.37 4.22
N VAL A 203 -8.81 1.87 3.58
CA VAL A 203 -8.90 0.48 3.13
C VAL A 203 -9.25 0.43 1.65
N TYR A 204 -8.53 -0.41 0.92
CA TYR A 204 -8.87 -0.81 -0.44
C TYR A 204 -9.61 -2.15 -0.40
N GLU A 205 -10.78 -2.21 -1.04
CA GLU A 205 -11.60 -3.40 -1.14
C GLU A 205 -11.57 -3.94 -2.57
N SER A 206 -10.90 -5.07 -2.78
CA SER A 206 -10.95 -5.77 -4.06
C SER A 206 -12.12 -6.76 -4.10
N GLU A 207 -12.76 -6.89 -5.26
CA GLU A 207 -13.64 -8.03 -5.49
C GLU A 207 -12.82 -9.34 -5.42
N LYS A 208 -13.37 -10.32 -4.70
CA LYS A 208 -12.78 -11.66 -4.62
C LYS A 208 -12.99 -12.44 -5.89
#